data_d154e41a795d915a084e696456ebdbf3
#
_entry.id   d154e41a795d915a084e696456ebdbf3
#
_cell.length_a   1.000
_cell.length_b   1.000
_cell.length_c   1.000
_cell.angle_alpha   90.00
_cell.angle_beta   90.00
_cell.angle_gamma   90.00
#
_symmetry.space_group_name_H-M   'P 1'
#
loop_
_entity.id
_entity.type
_entity.pdbx_description
1 polymer ?
#
loop_
_entity_poly.entity_id
_entity_poly.type
_entity_poly.pdbx_seq_one_letter_code
_entity_poly.pdbx_strand_id
1 'polypeptide(L)'
;MKNIKKVIITGGYGFIGSNLVKYLLKKNYFVINIDRLSYSANLYNLKDLKNKNYIFYKADINNKNLFLKILKKHKPSFVFNLAAETHVDRSIDNPGPFINSNILGVFNILESIRLYRKITTSKIKLIHVSTDEVYGDLVKKNKRADENYAYRPSSPYAATKASADHLIKSYIRTYN
;
A
#
# COMPACT_ATOMS: atom_id res chain seq x y z
N MET A 1 -20.99 -16.13 -16.63
CA MET A 1 -19.75 -16.29 -15.80
C MET A 1 -19.65 -15.13 -14.83
N LYS A 2 -19.50 -15.38 -13.50
CA LYS A 2 -19.29 -14.30 -12.54
C LYS A 2 -17.97 -13.58 -12.89
N ASN A 3 -18.03 -12.26 -13.08
CA ASN A 3 -16.87 -11.45 -13.42
C ASN A 3 -15.89 -11.48 -12.22
N ILE A 4 -14.73 -12.10 -12.38
CA ILE A 4 -13.73 -12.24 -11.32
C ILE A 4 -13.17 -10.85 -11.00
N LYS A 5 -13.37 -10.40 -9.75
CA LYS A 5 -12.82 -9.12 -9.29
C LYS A 5 -11.30 -9.18 -9.23
N LYS A 6 -10.65 -8.16 -9.77
CA LYS A 6 -9.19 -8.04 -9.80
C LYS A 6 -8.72 -7.07 -8.73
N VAL A 7 -7.65 -7.43 -8.04
CA VAL A 7 -7.06 -6.62 -6.97
C VAL A 7 -5.56 -6.50 -7.16
N ILE A 8 -5.02 -5.33 -6.90
CA ILE A 8 -3.58 -5.12 -6.75
C ILE A 8 -3.25 -5.17 -5.26
N ILE A 9 -2.16 -5.86 -4.91
CA ILE A 9 -1.54 -5.82 -3.58
C ILE A 9 -0.11 -5.34 -3.79
N THR A 10 0.30 -4.27 -3.14
CA THR A 10 1.71 -3.87 -3.06
C THR A 10 2.32 -4.39 -1.77
N GLY A 11 3.59 -4.78 -1.79
CA GLY A 11 4.24 -5.39 -0.62
C GLY A 11 3.76 -6.82 -0.32
N GLY A 12 3.37 -7.57 -1.36
CA GLY A 12 2.75 -8.88 -1.19
C GLY A 12 3.70 -10.00 -0.78
N TYR A 13 5.02 -9.78 -0.74
CA TYR A 13 6.00 -10.71 -0.17
C TYR A 13 6.35 -10.38 1.29
N GLY A 14 5.81 -9.28 1.85
CA GLY A 14 5.87 -9.00 3.26
C GLY A 14 4.96 -9.92 4.08
N PHE A 15 5.03 -9.82 5.42
CA PHE A 15 4.27 -10.66 6.34
C PHE A 15 2.75 -10.52 6.13
N ILE A 16 2.22 -9.29 6.24
CA ILE A 16 0.78 -9.03 6.08
C ILE A 16 0.35 -9.27 4.62
N GLY A 17 1.14 -8.77 3.66
CA GLY A 17 0.82 -8.85 2.24
C GLY A 17 0.67 -10.27 1.74
N SER A 18 1.56 -11.18 2.12
CA SER A 18 1.52 -12.58 1.69
C SER A 18 0.29 -13.33 2.22
N ASN A 19 -0.12 -13.01 3.45
CA ASN A 19 -1.35 -13.57 4.02
C ASN A 19 -2.60 -13.03 3.30
N LEU A 20 -2.62 -11.73 2.96
CA LEU A 20 -3.70 -11.13 2.19
C LEU A 20 -3.78 -11.73 0.78
N VAL A 21 -2.64 -11.94 0.10
CA VAL A 21 -2.59 -12.64 -1.21
C VAL A 21 -3.27 -14.00 -1.11
N LYS A 22 -2.86 -14.85 -0.15
CA LYS A 22 -3.44 -16.18 0.04
C LYS A 22 -4.94 -16.12 0.34
N TYR A 23 -5.36 -15.20 1.21
CA TYR A 23 -6.75 -15.01 1.58
C TYR A 23 -7.62 -14.62 0.38
N LEU A 24 -7.20 -13.62 -0.42
CA LEU A 24 -7.98 -13.15 -1.56
C LEU A 24 -8.05 -14.19 -2.68
N LEU A 25 -7.00 -14.98 -2.89
CA LEU A 25 -7.04 -16.11 -3.83
C LEU A 25 -8.06 -17.19 -3.39
N LYS A 26 -8.13 -17.51 -2.09
CA LYS A 26 -9.17 -18.40 -1.54
C LYS A 26 -10.58 -17.84 -1.74
N LYS A 27 -10.73 -16.51 -1.80
CA LYS A 27 -12.01 -15.82 -2.08
C LYS A 27 -12.25 -15.61 -3.59
N ASN A 28 -11.51 -16.31 -4.46
CA ASN A 28 -11.65 -16.26 -5.92
C ASN A 28 -11.43 -14.87 -6.53
N TYR A 29 -10.56 -14.03 -5.94
CA TYR A 29 -10.08 -12.82 -6.60
C TYR A 29 -8.93 -13.14 -7.55
N PHE A 30 -8.77 -12.33 -8.61
CA PHE A 30 -7.54 -12.32 -9.39
C PHE A 30 -6.57 -11.33 -8.73
N VAL A 31 -5.44 -11.82 -8.24
CA VAL A 31 -4.48 -11.06 -7.45
C VAL A 31 -3.28 -10.67 -8.30
N ILE A 32 -3.03 -9.38 -8.39
CA ILE A 32 -1.83 -8.80 -9.00
C ILE A 32 -0.94 -8.34 -7.83
N ASN A 33 0.13 -9.07 -7.58
CA ASN A 33 1.11 -8.75 -6.55
C ASN A 33 2.22 -7.90 -7.14
N ILE A 34 2.51 -6.75 -6.51
CA ILE A 34 3.63 -5.86 -6.87
C ILE A 34 4.55 -5.76 -5.67
N ASP A 35 5.81 -6.17 -5.82
CA ASP A 35 6.79 -6.09 -4.75
C ASP A 35 8.19 -5.87 -5.34
N ARG A 36 8.98 -5.00 -4.73
CA ARG A 36 10.36 -4.74 -5.16
C ARG A 36 11.35 -5.78 -4.65
N LEU A 37 10.91 -6.64 -3.72
CA LEU A 37 11.73 -7.64 -3.04
C LEU A 37 12.86 -7.00 -2.23
N SER A 38 12.51 -6.07 -1.34
CA SER A 38 13.46 -5.48 -0.38
C SER A 38 13.87 -6.49 0.69
N TYR A 39 14.74 -6.07 1.61
CA TYR A 39 15.23 -6.92 2.70
C TYR A 39 14.12 -7.55 3.57
N SER A 40 12.97 -6.90 3.65
CA SER A 40 11.81 -7.39 4.43
C SER A 40 10.92 -8.37 3.65
N ALA A 41 11.18 -8.57 2.37
CA ALA A 41 10.44 -9.54 1.57
C ALA A 41 10.92 -10.97 1.85
N ASN A 42 9.96 -11.87 2.05
CA ASN A 42 10.27 -13.29 2.23
C ASN A 42 9.64 -14.13 1.12
N LEU A 43 10.46 -14.60 0.19
CA LEU A 43 10.04 -15.41 -0.95
C LEU A 43 9.38 -16.73 -0.52
N TYR A 44 9.76 -17.29 0.62
CA TYR A 44 9.15 -18.52 1.16
C TYR A 44 7.66 -18.36 1.48
N ASN A 45 7.20 -17.12 1.76
CA ASN A 45 5.79 -16.88 2.06
C ASN A 45 4.84 -17.34 0.96
N LEU A 46 5.27 -17.29 -0.30
CA LEU A 46 4.45 -17.61 -1.48
C LEU A 46 5.11 -18.67 -2.39
N LYS A 47 6.16 -19.38 -1.93
CA LYS A 47 6.93 -20.35 -2.74
C LYS A 47 6.08 -21.46 -3.38
N ASP A 48 5.09 -21.96 -2.64
CA ASP A 48 4.23 -23.07 -3.09
C ASP A 48 2.94 -22.58 -3.76
N LEU A 49 2.84 -21.27 -4.02
CA LEU A 49 1.64 -20.69 -4.59
C LEU A 49 1.53 -21.00 -6.08
N LYS A 50 0.74 -22.01 -6.43
CA LYS A 50 0.32 -22.35 -7.79
C LYS A 50 -1.14 -21.97 -7.98
N ASN A 51 -1.43 -20.82 -8.58
CA ASN A 51 -2.81 -20.36 -8.79
C ASN A 51 -2.92 -19.56 -10.09
N LYS A 52 -3.84 -19.96 -10.98
CA LYS A 52 -4.09 -19.28 -12.27
C LYS A 52 -4.59 -17.85 -12.13
N ASN A 53 -5.12 -17.49 -10.98
CA ASN A 53 -5.61 -16.16 -10.68
C ASN A 53 -4.57 -15.28 -9.97
N TYR A 54 -3.28 -15.65 -10.04
CA TYR A 54 -2.18 -14.90 -9.45
C TYR A 54 -1.15 -14.49 -10.48
N ILE A 55 -0.71 -13.24 -10.42
CA ILE A 55 0.41 -12.74 -11.19
C ILE A 55 1.31 -11.88 -10.31
N PHE A 56 2.61 -11.99 -10.49
CA PHE A 56 3.62 -11.21 -9.78
C PHE A 56 4.35 -10.25 -10.71
N TYR A 57 4.52 -9.03 -10.25
CA TYR A 57 5.39 -8.01 -10.85
C TYR A 57 6.49 -7.63 -9.86
N LYS A 58 7.74 -7.93 -10.17
CA LYS A 58 8.90 -7.38 -9.45
C LYS A 58 9.05 -5.92 -9.84
N ALA A 59 8.54 -5.02 -9.02
CA ALA A 59 8.53 -3.59 -9.31
C ALA A 59 8.47 -2.76 -8.03
N ASP A 60 9.07 -1.57 -8.07
CA ASP A 60 8.95 -0.56 -7.03
C ASP A 60 7.70 0.31 -7.29
N ILE A 61 6.95 0.65 -6.24
CA ILE A 61 5.81 1.56 -6.30
C ILE A 61 6.20 2.97 -6.73
N ASN A 62 7.48 3.32 -6.65
CA ASN A 62 8.03 4.56 -7.19
C ASN A 62 8.06 4.60 -8.72
N ASN A 63 7.96 3.45 -9.39
CA ASN A 63 7.84 3.42 -10.85
C ASN A 63 6.39 3.71 -11.29
N LYS A 64 6.01 5.00 -11.23
CA LYS A 64 4.67 5.48 -11.61
C LYS A 64 4.23 5.00 -12.99
N ASN A 65 5.14 5.03 -13.97
CA ASN A 65 4.81 4.63 -15.35
C ASN A 65 4.46 3.15 -15.45
N LEU A 66 5.21 2.28 -14.78
CA LEU A 66 4.92 0.86 -14.74
C LEU A 66 3.62 0.58 -13.95
N PHE A 67 3.43 1.26 -12.82
CA PHE A 67 2.20 1.11 -12.03
C PHE A 67 0.96 1.50 -12.86
N LEU A 68 1.01 2.62 -13.59
CA LEU A 68 -0.06 3.03 -14.50
C LEU A 68 -0.29 2.02 -15.64
N LYS A 69 0.77 1.44 -16.21
CA LYS A 69 0.66 0.36 -17.22
C LYS A 69 -0.07 -0.86 -16.64
N ILE A 70 0.24 -1.25 -15.40
CA ILE A 70 -0.41 -2.36 -14.70
C ILE A 70 -1.91 -2.06 -14.48
N LEU A 71 -2.24 -0.85 -14.03
CA LEU A 71 -3.65 -0.43 -13.88
C LEU A 71 -4.41 -0.54 -15.20
N LYS A 72 -3.85 -0.02 -16.30
CA LYS A 72 -4.48 -0.08 -17.64
C LYS A 72 -4.67 -1.53 -18.12
N LYS A 73 -3.67 -2.38 -17.93
CA LYS A 73 -3.70 -3.78 -18.37
C LYS A 73 -4.72 -4.61 -17.60
N HIS A 74 -4.76 -4.48 -16.29
CA HIS A 74 -5.55 -5.37 -15.44
C HIS A 74 -6.91 -4.83 -15.05
N LYS A 75 -7.10 -3.49 -15.06
CA LYS A 75 -8.35 -2.81 -14.67
C LYS A 75 -8.86 -3.31 -13.30
N PRO A 76 -8.07 -3.15 -12.22
CA PRO A 76 -8.44 -3.66 -10.91
C PRO A 76 -9.58 -2.84 -10.30
N SER A 77 -10.37 -3.48 -9.44
CA SER A 77 -11.38 -2.80 -8.61
C SER A 77 -10.80 -2.24 -7.32
N PHE A 78 -9.71 -2.84 -6.82
CA PHE A 78 -9.09 -2.49 -5.55
C PHE A 78 -7.57 -2.43 -5.68
N VAL A 79 -6.96 -1.51 -4.93
CA VAL A 79 -5.52 -1.46 -4.67
C VAL A 79 -5.33 -1.50 -3.16
N PHE A 80 -4.69 -2.54 -2.65
CA PHE A 80 -4.24 -2.63 -1.26
C PHE A 80 -2.77 -2.21 -1.21
N ASN A 81 -2.50 -1.07 -0.61
CA ASN A 81 -1.14 -0.59 -0.44
C ASN A 81 -0.59 -0.98 0.92
N LEU A 82 0.24 -2.04 0.93
CA LEU A 82 1.00 -2.52 2.08
C LEU A 82 2.50 -2.33 1.92
N ALA A 83 2.95 -1.90 0.73
CA ALA A 83 4.36 -1.59 0.52
C ALA A 83 4.77 -0.38 1.37
N ALA A 84 5.72 -0.58 2.26
CA ALA A 84 6.28 0.45 3.13
C ALA A 84 7.64 0.00 3.68
N GLU A 85 8.49 0.93 4.05
CA GLU A 85 9.54 0.71 5.03
C GLU A 85 8.91 0.87 6.42
N THR A 86 9.14 -0.11 7.35
CA THR A 86 8.37 -0.22 8.59
C THR A 86 9.20 -0.29 9.87
N HIS A 87 10.53 -0.41 9.77
CA HIS A 87 11.38 -0.63 10.93
C HIS A 87 11.77 0.71 11.57
N VAL A 88 11.21 1.02 12.76
CA VAL A 88 11.37 2.30 13.44
C VAL A 88 12.83 2.68 13.63
N ASP A 89 13.64 1.79 14.26
CA ASP A 89 15.06 2.09 14.54
C ASP A 89 15.84 2.43 13.26
N ARG A 90 15.62 1.69 12.18
CA ARG A 90 16.22 2.02 10.87
C ARG A 90 15.79 3.37 10.33
N SER A 91 14.57 3.84 10.67
CA SER A 91 14.12 5.17 10.26
C SER A 91 14.85 6.28 11.01
N ILE A 92 15.30 6.00 12.22
CA ILE A 92 16.10 6.93 13.03
C ILE A 92 17.52 7.03 12.45
N ASP A 93 18.13 5.87 12.14
CA ASP A 93 19.48 5.82 11.58
C ASP A 93 19.56 6.38 10.14
N ASN A 94 18.56 6.05 9.31
CA ASN A 94 18.53 6.45 7.90
C ASN A 94 17.10 6.68 7.41
N PRO A 95 16.55 7.91 7.52
CA PRO A 95 15.15 8.21 7.15
C PRO A 95 14.91 8.25 5.63
N GLY A 96 15.92 8.42 4.80
CA GLY A 96 15.78 8.57 3.35
C GLY A 96 14.93 7.49 2.66
N PRO A 97 15.22 6.19 2.86
CA PRO A 97 14.41 5.11 2.32
C PRO A 97 12.93 5.16 2.73
N PHE A 98 12.63 5.63 3.95
CA PHE A 98 11.26 5.78 4.46
C PHE A 98 10.49 6.89 3.75
N ILE A 99 11.13 8.05 3.55
CA ILE A 99 10.56 9.15 2.76
C ILE A 99 10.27 8.66 1.33
N ASN A 100 11.23 8.00 0.71
CA ASN A 100 11.10 7.51 -0.66
C ASN A 100 9.99 6.46 -0.80
N SER A 101 9.92 5.48 0.10
CA SER A 101 8.92 4.40 0.03
C SER A 101 7.54 4.87 0.51
N ASN A 102 7.47 5.51 1.69
CA ASN A 102 6.20 5.74 2.37
C ASN A 102 5.51 7.04 1.92
N ILE A 103 6.26 8.04 1.44
CA ILE A 103 5.69 9.30 0.95
C ILE A 103 5.67 9.31 -0.57
N LEU A 104 6.83 9.25 -1.23
CA LEU A 104 6.90 9.32 -2.70
C LEU A 104 6.25 8.11 -3.36
N GLY A 105 6.40 6.91 -2.79
CA GLY A 105 5.71 5.72 -3.28
C GLY A 105 4.20 5.84 -3.23
N VAL A 106 3.65 6.36 -2.13
CA VAL A 106 2.20 6.61 -1.99
C VAL A 106 1.74 7.70 -2.96
N PHE A 107 2.49 8.81 -3.08
CA PHE A 107 2.22 9.84 -4.08
C PHE A 107 2.14 9.25 -5.50
N ASN A 108 3.08 8.39 -5.88
CA ASN A 108 3.10 7.77 -7.22
C ASN A 108 1.91 6.83 -7.46
N ILE A 109 1.45 6.10 -6.43
CA ILE A 109 0.21 5.30 -6.49
C ILE A 109 -0.99 6.22 -6.72
N LEU A 110 -1.12 7.28 -5.94
CA LEU A 110 -2.22 8.25 -6.04
C LEU A 110 -2.26 8.91 -7.42
N GLU A 111 -1.12 9.38 -7.93
CA GLU A 111 -1.02 9.96 -9.27
C GLU A 111 -1.36 8.95 -10.37
N SER A 112 -0.92 7.70 -10.23
CA SER A 112 -1.25 6.65 -11.18
C SER A 112 -2.75 6.37 -11.21
N ILE A 113 -3.41 6.32 -10.05
CA ILE A 113 -4.87 6.14 -9.95
C ILE A 113 -5.59 7.37 -10.54
N ARG A 114 -5.14 8.59 -10.22
CA ARG A 114 -5.70 9.83 -10.76
C ARG A 114 -5.62 9.89 -12.28
N LEU A 115 -4.45 9.58 -12.85
CA LEU A 115 -4.25 9.53 -14.31
C LEU A 115 -5.09 8.42 -14.95
N TYR A 116 -5.20 7.26 -14.32
CA TYR A 116 -6.03 6.17 -14.80
C TYR A 116 -7.52 6.57 -14.83
N ARG A 117 -8.03 7.26 -13.80
CA ARG A 117 -9.41 7.74 -13.74
C ARG A 117 -9.77 8.76 -14.85
N LYS A 118 -8.79 9.54 -15.34
CA LYS A 118 -9.00 10.47 -16.46
C LYS A 118 -9.29 9.78 -17.80
N ILE A 119 -8.84 8.54 -17.95
CA ILE A 119 -8.92 7.79 -19.21
C ILE A 119 -9.87 6.60 -19.16
N THR A 120 -10.60 6.44 -18.06
CA THR A 120 -11.53 5.33 -17.86
C THR A 120 -12.65 5.72 -16.89
N THR A 121 -13.81 5.11 -17.05
CA THR A 121 -14.94 5.23 -16.11
C THR A 121 -14.81 4.27 -14.91
N SER A 122 -13.81 3.39 -14.94
CA SER A 122 -13.59 2.40 -13.87
C SER A 122 -13.19 3.07 -12.56
N LYS A 123 -13.93 2.79 -11.50
CA LYS A 123 -13.61 3.26 -10.15
C LYS A 123 -12.67 2.26 -9.47
N ILE A 124 -11.52 2.75 -9.00
CA ILE A 124 -10.59 1.97 -8.17
C ILE A 124 -10.75 2.46 -6.73
N LYS A 125 -10.90 1.52 -5.78
CA LYS A 125 -10.84 1.81 -4.35
C LYS A 125 -9.43 1.53 -3.84
N LEU A 126 -8.77 2.56 -3.31
CA LEU A 126 -7.49 2.43 -2.61
C LEU A 126 -7.74 2.11 -1.14
N ILE A 127 -7.10 1.07 -0.64
CA ILE A 127 -7.01 0.72 0.79
C ILE A 127 -5.54 0.86 1.17
N HIS A 128 -5.23 1.88 1.95
CA HIS A 128 -3.88 2.12 2.45
C HIS A 128 -3.77 1.66 3.90
N VAL A 129 -2.74 0.89 4.21
CA VAL A 129 -2.46 0.44 5.57
C VAL A 129 -1.57 1.48 6.25
N SER A 130 -2.08 2.12 7.28
CA SER A 130 -1.35 3.06 8.15
C SER A 130 -0.85 2.37 9.42
N THR A 131 -0.59 3.11 10.46
CA THR A 131 -0.12 2.66 11.77
C THR A 131 -0.73 3.52 12.87
N ASP A 132 -0.90 2.98 14.05
CA ASP A 132 -1.28 3.72 15.26
C ASP A 132 -0.17 4.66 15.76
N GLU A 133 1.08 4.42 15.38
CA GLU A 133 2.21 5.30 15.72
C GLU A 133 2.07 6.72 15.18
N VAL A 134 1.16 6.97 14.23
CA VAL A 134 0.84 8.34 13.76
C VAL A 134 0.27 9.22 14.87
N TYR A 135 -0.30 8.61 15.90
CA TYR A 135 -0.86 9.32 17.06
C TYR A 135 0.18 9.68 18.12
N GLY A 136 1.39 9.06 18.05
CA GLY A 136 2.45 9.26 19.04
C GLY A 136 2.09 8.71 20.42
N ASP A 137 2.78 9.23 21.44
CA ASP A 137 2.58 8.79 22.82
C ASP A 137 1.22 9.21 23.38
N LEU A 138 0.50 8.26 23.95
CA LEU A 138 -0.76 8.52 24.64
C LEU A 138 -0.48 8.97 26.08
N VAL A 139 -0.53 10.28 26.29
CA VAL A 139 -0.14 10.95 27.56
C VAL A 139 -0.96 10.50 28.78
N LYS A 140 -2.14 9.92 28.61
CA LYS A 140 -2.99 9.43 29.71
C LYS A 140 -3.16 7.92 29.62
N LYS A 141 -2.78 7.19 30.70
CA LYS A 141 -2.81 5.73 30.82
C LYS A 141 -4.10 5.02 30.38
N ASN A 142 -5.23 5.71 30.29
CA ASN A 142 -6.55 5.14 29.94
C ASN A 142 -7.17 5.76 28.69
N LYS A 143 -6.44 6.56 27.88
CA LYS A 143 -6.95 7.10 26.63
C LYS A 143 -6.58 6.18 25.48
N ARG A 144 -7.56 5.93 24.59
CA ARG A 144 -7.36 5.32 23.29
C ARG A 144 -7.44 6.42 22.23
N ALA A 145 -6.59 6.34 21.20
CA ALA A 145 -6.74 7.17 20.02
C ALA A 145 -7.90 6.62 19.17
N ASP A 146 -8.79 7.51 18.75
CA ASP A 146 -9.78 7.25 17.70
C ASP A 146 -9.34 7.94 16.40
N GLU A 147 -10.13 7.82 15.34
CA GLU A 147 -9.81 8.36 14.02
C GLU A 147 -9.76 9.90 13.97
N ASN A 148 -10.24 10.58 15.00
CA ASN A 148 -10.23 12.04 15.15
C ASN A 148 -9.07 12.53 16.02
N TYR A 149 -8.30 11.61 16.62
CA TYR A 149 -7.16 11.98 17.46
C TYR A 149 -6.09 12.70 16.63
N ALA A 150 -5.51 13.75 17.21
CA ALA A 150 -4.48 14.54 16.53
C ALA A 150 -3.21 13.71 16.29
N TYR A 151 -2.67 13.76 15.07
CA TYR A 151 -1.40 13.12 14.73
C TYR A 151 -0.23 13.82 15.43
N ARG A 152 0.60 13.05 16.12
CA ARG A 152 1.80 13.50 16.87
C ARG A 152 2.93 12.47 16.71
N PRO A 153 3.35 12.17 15.48
CA PRO A 153 4.34 11.11 15.24
C PRO A 153 5.65 11.40 15.96
N SER A 154 6.21 10.40 16.64
CA SER A 154 7.44 10.52 17.45
C SER A 154 8.69 9.93 16.76
N SER A 155 8.56 9.35 15.58
CA SER A 155 9.68 8.80 14.80
C SER A 155 9.61 9.22 13.33
N PRO A 156 10.74 9.16 12.58
CA PRO A 156 10.71 9.39 11.14
C PRO A 156 9.79 8.41 10.40
N TYR A 157 9.73 7.13 10.79
CA TYR A 157 8.75 6.17 10.27
C TYR A 157 7.33 6.66 10.47
N ALA A 158 6.94 6.95 11.72
CA ALA A 158 5.59 7.41 12.05
C ALA A 158 5.24 8.71 11.30
N ALA A 159 6.19 9.65 11.17
CA ALA A 159 6.03 10.90 10.43
C ALA A 159 5.77 10.63 8.93
N THR A 160 6.47 9.67 8.31
CA THR A 160 6.23 9.31 6.91
C THR A 160 4.86 8.66 6.69
N LYS A 161 4.37 7.87 7.63
CA LYS A 161 3.03 7.28 7.58
C LYS A 161 1.95 8.33 7.76
N ALA A 162 2.10 9.25 8.73
CA ALA A 162 1.20 10.38 8.91
C ALA A 162 1.14 11.27 7.65
N SER A 163 2.28 11.54 7.02
CA SER A 163 2.35 12.28 5.76
C SER A 163 1.60 11.59 4.62
N ALA A 164 1.72 10.26 4.51
CA ALA A 164 0.98 9.48 3.53
C ALA A 164 -0.54 9.57 3.75
N ASP A 165 -1.00 9.49 5.00
CA ASP A 165 -2.42 9.62 5.35
C ASP A 165 -2.96 11.01 4.99
N HIS A 166 -2.19 12.09 5.25
CA HIS A 166 -2.55 13.44 4.87
C HIS A 166 -2.60 13.61 3.35
N LEU A 167 -1.65 13.04 2.60
CA LEU A 167 -1.70 13.02 1.13
C LEU A 167 -2.97 12.36 0.62
N ILE A 168 -3.31 11.18 1.13
CA ILE A 168 -4.51 10.45 0.72
C ILE A 168 -5.77 11.26 1.02
N LYS A 169 -5.89 11.82 2.22
CA LYS A 169 -7.02 12.70 2.60
C LYS A 169 -7.14 13.91 1.66
N SER A 170 -6.02 14.54 1.30
CA SER A 170 -6.01 15.68 0.38
C SER A 170 -6.47 15.29 -1.02
N TYR A 171 -6.01 14.13 -1.54
CA TYR A 171 -6.42 13.62 -2.84
C TYR A 171 -7.92 13.28 -2.90
N ILE A 172 -8.47 12.71 -1.83
CA ILE A 172 -9.91 12.44 -1.72
C ILE A 172 -10.69 13.77 -1.81
N ARG A 173 -10.26 14.81 -1.12
CA ARG A 173 -10.96 16.11 -1.13
C ARG A 173 -10.83 16.86 -2.45
N THR A 174 -9.71 16.71 -3.14
CA THR A 174 -9.39 17.52 -4.34
C THR A 174 -9.83 16.85 -5.64
N TYR A 175 -9.78 15.52 -5.73
CA TYR A 175 -9.91 14.79 -7.00
C TYR A 175 -11.05 13.77 -7.00
N ASN A 176 -11.96 13.80 -6.06
CA ASN A 176 -13.15 12.92 -6.02
C ASN A 176 -14.12 13.14 -7.16
#